data_e2925f95ae453f67a8754056bcb34bf8
#
_entry.id   e2925f95ae453f67a8754056bcb34bf8
#
_cell.length_a   1.000
_cell.length_b   1.000
_cell.length_c   1.000
_cell.angle_alpha   90.00
_cell.angle_beta   90.00
_cell.angle_gamma   90.00
#
_symmetry.space_group_name_H-M   'P 1'
#
loop_
_entity.id
_entity.type
_entity.pdbx_description
1 polymer ?
#
loop_
_entity_poly.entity_id
_entity_poly.type
_entity_poly.pdbx_seq_one_letter_code
_entity_poly.pdbx_strand_id
1 'polypeptide(L)'
;ISGNEGSNNISVRGSNQWGNLILLDEAMVYNPNHALSFFSVFNNDAIQQVSLYKSYFPLKYGGRTSSVIDVKMREGNNQEKHRSATIGVIASKIQLEGPIKKGKTSYLVAGRFAYPGAVLNVLKQFRGTKMSFYDVNAKINSTLNDRNRIFFSVYNGGDHTFFNQLVRG
;
A
#
# COMPACT_ATOMS: atom_id res chain seq x y z
N ILE A 1 -17.93 8.56 -4.20
CA ILE A 1 -17.05 7.97 -3.18
C ILE A 1 -17.44 8.63 -1.86
N SER A 2 -17.92 7.87 -0.92
CA SER A 2 -18.07 8.33 0.46
C SER A 2 -17.02 7.61 1.31
N GLY A 3 -16.31 8.35 2.13
CA GLY A 3 -15.44 7.83 3.18
C GLY A 3 -16.02 8.23 4.53
N ASN A 4 -15.95 7.38 5.51
CA ASN A 4 -16.25 7.78 6.88
C ASN A 4 -15.03 8.52 7.44
N GLU A 5 -15.26 9.64 8.11
CA GLU A 5 -14.20 10.37 8.80
C GLU A 5 -13.44 9.43 9.74
N GLY A 6 -12.09 9.44 9.65
CA GLY A 6 -11.23 8.59 10.45
C GLY A 6 -11.10 7.14 9.97
N SER A 7 -11.50 6.81 8.73
CA SER A 7 -11.36 5.47 8.16
C SER A 7 -10.96 5.54 6.69
N ASN A 8 -10.01 4.70 6.28
CA ASN A 8 -9.62 4.51 4.87
C ASN A 8 -10.53 3.53 4.10
N ASN A 9 -11.67 3.17 4.66
CA ASN A 9 -12.61 2.29 4.00
C ASN A 9 -13.22 2.98 2.79
N ILE A 10 -12.99 2.41 1.62
CA ILE A 10 -13.52 2.93 0.36
C ILE A 10 -14.90 2.31 0.14
N SER A 11 -15.94 3.14 0.19
CA SER A 11 -17.30 2.81 -0.21
C SER A 11 -17.62 3.43 -1.56
N VAL A 12 -18.04 2.62 -2.51
CA VAL A 12 -18.44 3.07 -3.84
C VAL A 12 -19.89 2.66 -4.07
N ARG A 13 -20.76 3.63 -4.43
CA ARG A 13 -22.20 3.42 -4.67
C ARG A 13 -22.96 2.81 -3.49
N GLY A 14 -22.60 3.20 -2.27
CA GLY A 14 -23.28 2.68 -1.07
C GLY A 14 -22.97 1.23 -0.73
N SER A 15 -22.05 0.58 -1.46
CA SER A 15 -21.63 -0.78 -1.10
C SER A 15 -20.72 -0.75 0.13
N ASN A 16 -20.67 -1.87 0.83
CA ASN A 16 -19.65 -2.09 1.85
C ASN A 16 -18.25 -2.26 1.22
N GLN A 17 -17.21 -2.25 2.03
CA GLN A 17 -15.82 -2.40 1.57
C GLN A 17 -15.57 -3.71 0.80
N TRP A 18 -16.34 -4.76 1.05
CA TRP A 18 -16.21 -6.07 0.42
C TRP A 18 -16.73 -6.10 -1.02
N GLY A 19 -17.53 -5.12 -1.42
CA GLY A 19 -18.04 -4.97 -2.79
C GLY A 19 -16.99 -4.53 -3.80
N ASN A 20 -15.84 -4.05 -3.34
CA ASN A 20 -14.77 -3.54 -4.19
C ASN A 20 -13.72 -4.63 -4.46
N LEU A 21 -13.22 -4.69 -5.69
CA LEU A 21 -12.03 -5.45 -6.05
C LEU A 21 -10.83 -4.52 -5.97
N ILE A 22 -9.87 -4.85 -5.12
CA ILE A 22 -8.64 -4.06 -4.97
C ILE A 22 -7.48 -4.93 -5.42
N LEU A 23 -6.72 -4.42 -6.37
CA LEU A 23 -5.58 -5.12 -6.98
C LEU A 23 -4.30 -4.31 -6.79
N LEU A 24 -3.22 -4.99 -6.50
CA LEU A 24 -1.85 -4.47 -6.54
C LEU A 24 -1.05 -5.28 -7.54
N ASP A 25 -0.64 -4.68 -8.66
CA ASP A 25 0.01 -5.38 -9.77
C ASP A 25 -0.72 -6.68 -10.16
N GLU A 26 -2.07 -6.58 -10.34
CA GLU A 26 -2.97 -7.69 -10.72
C GLU A 26 -3.24 -8.73 -9.60
N ALA A 27 -2.51 -8.70 -8.49
CA ALA A 27 -2.79 -9.53 -7.33
C ALA A 27 -3.87 -8.92 -6.43
N MET A 28 -4.82 -9.76 -5.96
CA MET A 28 -5.91 -9.30 -5.09
C MET A 28 -5.39 -8.95 -3.69
N VAL A 29 -5.73 -7.75 -3.22
CA VAL A 29 -5.48 -7.28 -1.86
C VAL A 29 -6.76 -7.43 -1.04
N TYR A 30 -6.78 -8.39 -0.12
CA TYR A 30 -7.96 -8.69 0.70
C TYR A 30 -8.19 -7.65 1.79
N ASN A 31 -7.13 -7.17 2.44
CA ASN A 31 -7.21 -6.12 3.44
C ASN A 31 -6.32 -4.93 3.01
N PRO A 32 -6.93 -3.84 2.50
CA PRO A 32 -6.19 -2.70 2.00
C PRO A 32 -5.79 -1.69 3.09
N ASN A 33 -5.95 -2.05 4.37
CA ASN A 33 -5.82 -1.11 5.47
C ASN A 33 -4.89 -1.63 6.57
N HIS A 34 -4.21 -0.70 7.22
CA HIS A 34 -3.46 -0.87 8.46
C HIS A 34 -4.10 -0.10 9.62
N ALA A 35 -3.72 -0.47 10.83
CA ALA A 35 -4.05 0.25 12.06
C ALA A 35 -5.55 0.55 12.16
N LEU A 36 -6.38 -0.48 12.10
CA LEU A 36 -7.85 -0.39 12.21
C LEU A 36 -8.49 0.52 11.14
N SER A 37 -7.97 0.51 9.93
CA SER A 37 -8.42 1.32 8.80
C SER A 37 -8.03 2.80 8.83
N PHE A 38 -7.12 3.23 9.68
CA PHE A 38 -6.60 4.60 9.66
C PHE A 38 -5.55 4.83 8.57
N PHE A 39 -4.84 3.80 8.15
CA PHE A 39 -3.78 3.89 7.15
C PHE A 39 -3.98 2.89 6.02
N SER A 40 -3.61 3.31 4.81
CA SER A 40 -3.62 2.41 3.65
C SER A 40 -2.37 1.54 3.63
N VAL A 41 -2.51 0.29 3.16
CA VAL A 41 -1.38 -0.61 2.85
C VAL A 41 -0.54 -0.11 1.68
N PHE A 42 -1.06 0.82 0.87
CA PHE A 42 -0.37 1.33 -0.30
C PHE A 42 0.69 2.35 0.10
N ASN A 43 1.95 1.99 -0.09
CA ASN A 43 3.07 2.91 0.08
C ASN A 43 3.20 3.79 -1.17
N ASN A 44 2.95 5.10 -1.03
CA ASN A 44 2.98 6.06 -2.14
C ASN A 44 4.31 6.05 -2.90
N ASP A 45 5.43 5.74 -2.22
CA ASP A 45 6.75 5.73 -2.86
C ASP A 45 6.90 4.55 -3.84
N ALA A 46 6.11 3.47 -3.63
CA ALA A 46 6.08 2.31 -4.50
C ALA A 46 5.00 2.38 -5.60
N ILE A 47 4.03 3.31 -5.50
CA ILE A 47 2.88 3.35 -6.42
C ILE A 47 3.18 4.27 -7.60
N GLN A 48 2.83 3.80 -8.80
CA GLN A 48 2.88 4.56 -10.04
C GLN A 48 1.51 5.12 -10.42
N GLN A 49 0.47 4.29 -10.32
CA GLN A 49 -0.86 4.63 -10.81
C GLN A 49 -1.93 3.94 -9.99
N VAL A 50 -3.04 4.64 -9.80
CA VAL A 50 -4.28 4.08 -9.26
C VAL A 50 -5.41 4.35 -10.25
N SER A 51 -6.08 3.31 -10.70
CA SER A 51 -7.22 3.38 -11.60
C SER A 51 -8.48 2.89 -10.89
N LEU A 52 -9.53 3.70 -10.93
CA LEU A 52 -10.82 3.38 -10.32
C LEU A 52 -11.89 3.20 -11.41
N TYR A 53 -12.43 1.99 -11.50
CA TYR A 53 -13.54 1.64 -12.39
C TYR A 53 -14.83 1.50 -11.56
N LYS A 54 -15.83 2.36 -11.83
CA LYS A 54 -17.08 2.44 -11.03
C LYS A 54 -18.29 1.80 -11.70
N SER A 55 -18.38 1.82 -13.02
CA SER A 55 -19.60 1.46 -13.75
C SER A 55 -19.38 0.42 -14.81
N TYR A 56 -18.23 0.45 -15.42
CA TYR A 56 -17.81 -0.45 -16.47
C TYR A 56 -16.41 -0.93 -16.13
N PHE A 57 -16.24 -2.22 -16.04
CA PHE A 57 -14.91 -2.80 -15.88
C PHE A 57 -14.60 -3.71 -17.05
N PRO A 58 -13.35 -3.73 -17.52
CA PRO A 58 -12.90 -4.71 -18.49
C PRO A 58 -13.23 -6.15 -18.04
N LEU A 59 -13.55 -7.04 -18.97
CA LEU A 59 -13.95 -8.42 -18.70
C LEU A 59 -12.94 -9.22 -17.86
N LYS A 60 -11.69 -8.79 -17.82
CA LYS A 60 -10.65 -9.40 -16.99
C LYS A 60 -10.88 -9.22 -15.48
N TYR A 61 -11.73 -8.27 -15.07
CA TYR A 61 -12.04 -8.02 -13.68
C TYR A 61 -13.40 -8.63 -13.33
N GLY A 62 -13.39 -9.78 -12.68
CA GLY A 62 -14.60 -10.46 -12.22
C GLY A 62 -14.69 -10.55 -10.70
N GLY A 63 -15.85 -11.02 -10.19
CA GLY A 63 -16.00 -11.44 -8.79
C GLY A 63 -16.31 -10.34 -7.78
N ARG A 64 -16.56 -9.09 -8.21
CA ARG A 64 -17.00 -7.99 -7.34
C ARG A 64 -18.09 -7.17 -8.03
N THR A 65 -18.95 -6.55 -7.23
CA THR A 65 -20.20 -5.94 -7.74
C THR A 65 -20.18 -4.42 -7.80
N SER A 66 -19.27 -3.76 -7.08
CA SER A 66 -19.33 -2.31 -6.90
C SER A 66 -18.29 -1.54 -7.70
N SER A 67 -17.03 -1.83 -7.49
CA SER A 67 -15.92 -1.15 -8.19
C SER A 67 -14.67 -2.00 -8.27
N VAL A 68 -13.77 -1.61 -9.17
CA VAL A 68 -12.41 -2.15 -9.25
C VAL A 68 -11.41 -1.01 -9.02
N ILE A 69 -10.50 -1.21 -8.08
CA ILE A 69 -9.37 -0.34 -7.80
C ILE A 69 -8.12 -1.09 -8.22
N ASP A 70 -7.53 -0.67 -9.34
CA ASP A 70 -6.32 -1.27 -9.90
C ASP A 70 -5.13 -0.37 -9.58
N VAL A 71 -4.25 -0.85 -8.71
CA VAL A 71 -3.05 -0.16 -8.25
C VAL A 71 -1.84 -0.78 -8.92
N LYS A 72 -1.04 0.04 -9.60
CA LYS A 72 0.20 -0.39 -10.23
C LYS A 72 1.40 0.15 -9.51
N MET A 73 2.33 -0.72 -9.21
CA MET A 73 3.63 -0.35 -8.64
C MET A 73 4.53 0.23 -9.73
N ARG A 74 5.43 1.13 -9.30
CA ARG A 74 6.54 1.64 -10.11
C ARG A 74 7.45 0.49 -10.53
N GLU A 75 8.04 0.63 -11.71
CA GLU A 75 8.92 -0.40 -12.29
C GLU A 75 10.38 -0.28 -11.86
N GLY A 76 10.70 0.80 -11.13
CA GLY A 76 12.08 1.17 -10.82
C GLY A 76 12.79 1.84 -11.99
N ASN A 77 13.88 2.53 -11.71
CA ASN A 77 14.68 3.21 -12.72
C ASN A 77 15.57 2.20 -13.47
N ASN A 78 15.48 2.15 -14.78
CA ASN A 78 16.28 1.23 -15.60
C ASN A 78 17.60 1.83 -16.12
N GLN A 79 17.92 3.08 -15.76
CA GLN A 79 19.14 3.79 -16.20
C GLN A 79 20.08 4.05 -15.05
N GLU A 80 19.55 4.53 -13.91
CA GLU A 80 20.32 5.01 -12.79
C GLU A 80 19.84 4.43 -11.47
N LYS A 81 20.72 4.37 -10.49
CA LYS A 81 20.40 3.94 -9.12
C LYS A 81 19.94 5.13 -8.31
N HIS A 82 18.77 5.01 -7.71
CA HIS A 82 18.24 5.99 -6.75
C HIS A 82 18.04 5.34 -5.38
N ARG A 83 18.36 6.10 -4.35
CA ARG A 83 18.18 5.69 -2.95
C ARG A 83 17.63 6.87 -2.18
N SER A 84 16.59 6.63 -1.41
CA SER A 84 16.06 7.63 -0.50
C SER A 84 15.73 7.00 0.85
N ALA A 85 15.91 7.79 1.90
CA ALA A 85 15.48 7.45 3.25
C ALA A 85 14.85 8.70 3.87
N THR A 86 13.71 8.52 4.50
CA THR A 86 12.97 9.60 5.16
C THR A 86 12.63 9.16 6.58
N ILE A 87 12.91 10.01 7.55
CA ILE A 87 12.50 9.84 8.95
C ILE A 87 11.47 10.92 9.24
N GLY A 88 10.26 10.52 9.54
CA GLY A 88 9.16 11.40 9.89
C GLY A 88 8.64 11.15 11.31
N VAL A 89 7.73 12.00 11.78
CA VAL A 89 7.16 11.91 13.13
C VAL A 89 6.29 10.67 13.30
N ILE A 90 5.62 10.22 12.25
CA ILE A 90 4.66 9.09 12.29
C ILE A 90 5.23 7.85 11.61
N ALA A 91 6.10 8.01 10.62
CA ALA A 91 6.63 6.91 9.84
C ALA A 91 8.02 7.21 9.31
N SER A 92 8.83 6.16 9.18
CA SER A 92 10.09 6.16 8.46
C SER A 92 9.96 5.32 7.20
N LYS A 93 10.65 5.72 6.14
CA LYS A 93 10.59 5.09 4.82
C LYS A 93 11.97 4.92 4.23
N ILE A 94 12.13 3.89 3.42
CA ILE A 94 13.31 3.66 2.60
C ILE A 94 12.87 3.23 1.21
N GLN A 95 13.59 3.72 0.19
CA GLN A 95 13.38 3.30 -1.19
C GLN A 95 14.71 3.10 -1.87
N LEU A 96 14.81 2.00 -2.59
CA LEU A 96 15.98 1.62 -3.40
C LEU A 96 15.46 1.22 -4.78
N GLU A 97 15.98 1.84 -5.81
CA GLU A 97 15.64 1.46 -7.19
C GLU A 97 16.87 1.59 -8.10
N GLY A 98 16.87 0.84 -9.18
CA GLY A 98 17.94 0.94 -10.16
C GLY A 98 17.95 -0.18 -11.18
N PRO A 99 18.88 -0.10 -12.16
CA PRO A 99 19.06 -1.14 -13.14
C PRO A 99 19.78 -2.36 -12.54
N ILE A 100 19.25 -3.55 -12.83
CA ILE A 100 20.00 -4.81 -12.79
C ILE A 100 20.79 -4.94 -14.11
N LYS A 101 20.10 -4.65 -15.23
CA LYS A 101 20.69 -4.54 -16.56
C LYS A 101 20.19 -3.27 -17.21
N LYS A 102 21.07 -2.31 -17.46
CA LYS A 102 20.69 -1.00 -18.03
C LYS A 102 19.82 -1.15 -19.28
N GLY A 103 18.74 -0.38 -19.32
CA GLY A 103 17.79 -0.35 -20.41
C GLY A 103 16.88 -1.58 -20.54
N LYS A 104 17.11 -2.65 -19.74
CA LYS A 104 16.36 -3.90 -19.87
C LYS A 104 15.67 -4.34 -18.58
N THR A 105 16.41 -4.35 -17.48
CA THR A 105 15.90 -4.93 -16.21
C THR A 105 16.15 -3.96 -15.08
N SER A 106 15.09 -3.63 -14.34
CA SER A 106 15.13 -2.75 -13.19
C SER A 106 14.53 -3.42 -11.96
N TYR A 107 14.87 -2.88 -10.81
CA TYR A 107 14.28 -3.25 -9.52
C TYR A 107 13.80 -2.01 -8.76
N LEU A 108 12.80 -2.23 -7.93
CA LEU A 108 12.32 -1.31 -6.91
C LEU A 108 12.15 -2.10 -5.61
N VAL A 109 12.63 -1.54 -4.51
CA VAL A 109 12.32 -1.99 -3.15
C VAL A 109 11.93 -0.77 -2.35
N ALA A 110 10.77 -0.79 -1.73
CA ALA A 110 10.27 0.28 -0.89
C ALA A 110 9.78 -0.30 0.43
N GLY A 111 10.26 0.25 1.54
CA GLY A 111 9.85 -0.11 2.89
C GLY A 111 9.30 1.09 3.64
N ARG A 112 8.27 0.86 4.45
CA ARG A 112 7.72 1.83 5.39
C ARG A 112 7.56 1.14 6.75
N PHE A 113 7.98 1.84 7.79
CA PHE A 113 7.68 1.48 9.17
C PHE A 113 6.99 2.66 9.83
N ALA A 114 5.76 2.48 10.28
CA ALA A 114 4.95 3.51 10.90
C ALA A 114 4.72 3.21 12.38
N TYR A 115 4.76 4.28 13.18
CA TYR A 115 4.67 4.22 14.64
C TYR A 115 3.70 5.28 15.19
N PRO A 116 2.44 5.30 14.70
CA PRO A 116 1.46 6.29 15.15
C PRO A 116 1.18 6.24 16.66
N GLY A 117 1.37 5.09 17.29
CA GLY A 117 1.26 4.94 18.74
C GLY A 117 2.19 5.87 19.53
N ALA A 118 3.36 6.21 18.99
CA ALA A 118 4.28 7.15 19.64
C ALA A 118 3.68 8.55 19.74
N VAL A 119 2.98 9.00 18.70
CA VAL A 119 2.28 10.30 18.68
C VAL A 119 1.01 10.26 19.53
N LEU A 120 0.24 9.18 19.44
CA LEU A 120 -0.98 9.02 20.24
C LEU A 120 -0.72 9.03 21.73
N ASN A 121 0.40 8.50 22.20
CA ASN A 121 0.77 8.48 23.63
C ASN A 121 0.98 9.88 24.22
N VAL A 122 1.15 10.92 23.42
CA VAL A 122 1.18 12.33 23.90
C VAL A 122 -0.19 12.73 24.48
N LEU A 123 -1.26 12.17 23.94
CA LEU A 123 -2.62 12.41 24.41
C LEU A 123 -2.93 11.51 25.63
N LYS A 124 -3.33 12.11 26.74
CA LYS A 124 -3.59 11.41 28.02
C LYS A 124 -4.51 10.20 27.87
N GLN A 125 -5.54 10.31 27.02
CA GLN A 125 -6.54 9.25 26.80
C GLN A 125 -5.99 8.02 26.06
N PHE A 126 -4.85 8.15 25.36
CA PHE A 126 -4.22 7.06 24.59
C PHE A 126 -2.91 6.58 25.22
N ARG A 127 -2.61 6.98 26.47
CA ARG A 127 -1.39 6.55 27.16
C ARG A 127 -1.31 5.03 27.26
N GLY A 128 -0.14 4.49 26.89
CA GLY A 128 0.10 3.06 26.89
C GLY A 128 -0.38 2.34 25.63
N THR A 129 -0.99 3.06 24.65
CA THR A 129 -1.32 2.50 23.34
C THR A 129 -0.04 2.26 22.55
N LYS A 130 0.17 1.02 22.12
CA LYS A 130 1.21 0.66 21.14
C LYS A 130 0.54 0.37 19.82
N MET A 131 0.88 1.14 18.81
CA MET A 131 0.37 0.96 17.46
C MET A 131 1.51 1.21 16.48
N SER A 132 1.84 0.19 15.71
CA SER A 132 2.84 0.25 14.66
C SER A 132 2.46 -0.69 13.54
N PHE A 133 2.94 -0.40 12.34
CA PHE A 133 2.82 -1.30 11.19
C PHE A 133 4.01 -1.13 10.25
N TYR A 134 4.19 -2.11 9.39
CA TYR A 134 5.20 -2.03 8.35
C TYR A 134 4.64 -2.52 7.02
N ASP A 135 5.26 -2.03 5.95
CA ASP A 135 5.05 -2.47 4.58
C ASP A 135 6.39 -2.64 3.87
N VAL A 136 6.49 -3.70 3.10
CA VAL A 136 7.59 -3.91 2.17
C VAL A 136 7.00 -4.22 0.80
N ASN A 137 7.42 -3.45 -0.18
CA ASN A 137 7.07 -3.64 -1.59
C ASN A 137 8.37 -3.92 -2.36
N ALA A 138 8.39 -4.94 -3.19
CA ALA A 138 9.50 -5.22 -4.08
C ALA A 138 8.97 -5.58 -5.47
N LYS A 139 9.62 -5.06 -6.50
CA LYS A 139 9.30 -5.37 -7.89
C LYS A 139 10.57 -5.47 -8.72
N ILE A 140 10.61 -6.49 -9.55
CA ILE A 140 11.60 -6.63 -10.64
C ILE A 140 10.82 -6.61 -11.94
N ASN A 141 11.27 -5.81 -12.88
CA ASN A 141 10.68 -5.69 -14.20
C ASN A 141 11.76 -5.91 -15.26
N SER A 142 11.48 -6.70 -16.28
CA SER A 142 12.42 -7.03 -17.36
C SER A 142 11.75 -7.00 -18.72
N THR A 143 12.32 -6.24 -19.65
CA THR A 143 11.97 -6.26 -21.06
C THR A 143 12.78 -7.34 -21.76
N LEU A 144 12.11 -8.42 -22.16
CA LEU A 144 12.75 -9.56 -22.84
C LEU A 144 13.04 -9.21 -24.31
N ASN A 145 12.06 -8.59 -24.98
CA ASN A 145 12.15 -8.07 -26.35
C ASN A 145 11.08 -6.99 -26.54
N ASP A 146 10.94 -6.45 -27.76
CA ASP A 146 10.01 -5.34 -28.07
C ASP A 146 8.54 -5.67 -27.84
N ARG A 147 8.18 -6.95 -27.74
CA ARG A 147 6.79 -7.41 -27.57
C ARG A 147 6.51 -8.04 -26.21
N ASN A 148 7.54 -8.41 -25.47
CA ASN A 148 7.39 -9.17 -24.23
C ASN A 148 8.10 -8.51 -23.07
N ARG A 149 7.35 -8.28 -21.99
CA ARG A 149 7.83 -7.83 -20.68
C ARG A 149 7.36 -8.82 -19.63
N ILE A 150 8.18 -9.04 -18.65
CA ILE A 150 7.85 -9.83 -17.47
C ILE A 150 8.14 -9.01 -16.22
N PHE A 151 7.28 -9.13 -15.24
CA PHE A 151 7.55 -8.56 -13.93
C PHE A 151 7.24 -9.58 -12.83
N PHE A 152 7.89 -9.40 -11.72
CA PHE A 152 7.61 -10.09 -10.48
C PHE A 152 7.50 -9.06 -9.36
N SER A 153 6.35 -9.05 -8.67
CA SER A 153 6.10 -8.15 -7.55
C SER A 153 5.75 -8.92 -6.29
N VAL A 154 6.19 -8.38 -5.16
CA VAL A 154 5.92 -8.91 -3.82
C VAL A 154 5.48 -7.77 -2.93
N TYR A 155 4.45 -8.03 -2.16
CA TYR A 155 4.01 -7.19 -1.06
C TYR A 155 3.99 -8.01 0.23
N ASN A 156 4.51 -7.43 1.31
CA ASN A 156 4.35 -7.95 2.66
C ASN A 156 4.10 -6.78 3.62
N GLY A 157 3.15 -6.95 4.52
CA GLY A 157 2.82 -5.95 5.53
C GLY A 157 2.27 -6.59 6.79
N GLY A 158 2.40 -5.90 7.90
CA GLY A 158 1.89 -6.38 9.18
C GLY A 158 1.62 -5.27 10.17
N ASP A 159 0.64 -5.50 11.04
CA ASP A 159 0.20 -4.60 12.10
C ASP A 159 0.55 -5.15 13.48
N HIS A 160 0.95 -4.26 14.36
CA HIS A 160 1.08 -4.52 15.78
C HIS A 160 0.31 -3.46 16.56
N THR A 161 -0.79 -3.89 17.21
CA THR A 161 -1.66 -2.98 17.97
C THR A 161 -1.91 -3.55 19.37
N PHE A 162 -1.63 -2.74 20.39
CA PHE A 162 -1.92 -3.05 21.78
C PHE A 162 -2.57 -1.82 22.43
N PHE A 163 -3.79 -2.00 22.96
CA PHE A 163 -4.50 -1.00 23.73
C PHE A 163 -4.37 -1.33 25.22
N ASN A 164 -3.81 -0.40 25.98
CA ASN A 164 -3.87 -0.49 27.44
C ASN A 164 -5.26 -0.03 27.89
N GLN A 165 -6.16 -0.98 28.12
CA GLN A 165 -7.42 -0.65 28.78
C GLN A 165 -7.10 -0.29 30.24
N LEU A 166 -7.05 1.01 30.54
CA LEU A 166 -7.21 1.48 31.90
C LEU A 166 -8.66 1.15 32.28
N VAL A 167 -8.86 -0.02 32.90
CA VAL A 167 -10.09 -0.31 33.63
C VAL A 167 -10.13 0.72 34.77
N ARG A 168 -10.94 1.76 34.60
CA ARG A 168 -11.32 2.62 35.68
C ARG A 168 -12.30 1.79 36.57
N GLY A 169 -11.78 1.24 37.65
CA GLY A 169 -12.58 0.82 38.78
C GLY A 169 -13.15 2.04 39.49
#